data_e3d0854b64f11922760dff7c4b6d4011
#
_entry.id   e3d0854b64f11922760dff7c4b6d4011
#
_cell.length_a   1.000
_cell.length_b   1.000
_cell.length_c   1.000
_cell.angle_alpha   90.00
_cell.angle_beta   90.00
_cell.angle_gamma   90.00
#
_symmetry.space_group_name_H-M   'P 1'
#
loop_
_entity.id
_entity.type
_entity.pdbx_description
1 polymer ?
#
loop_
_entity_poly.entity_id
_entity_poly.type
_entity_poly.pdbx_seq_one_letter_code
_entity_poly.pdbx_strand_id
1 'polypeptide(L)'
;MKQIYLHGLGQNPDSWSKVIEQLEAAEHSMCPDLSELVQGQDTTYQNLYAAFSAMCDEIEEDICLCGLSLGGVLAINYAIEHPEKIKGLVLIATQYKMPKKLLRVQNAIFRFMPKSMFQQTGFGKSDFLKLCNTMMELDFSDSIYNVSCPTLVIYGEKDRANKNASIELANMLIDAELQVFNGVGHEINIEAPDKLEETLRVFFGKV
;
A
#
# COMPACT_ATOMS: atom_id res chain seq x y z
N MET A 1 9.37 11.51 13.81
CA MET A 1 8.39 11.16 12.79
C MET A 1 8.51 9.67 12.49
N LYS A 2 7.41 8.93 12.53
CA LYS A 2 7.39 7.48 12.30
C LYS A 2 7.13 7.17 10.83
N GLN A 3 7.93 6.29 10.23
CA GLN A 3 7.73 5.82 8.86
C GLN A 3 7.11 4.41 8.90
N ILE A 4 5.98 4.23 8.21
CA ILE A 4 5.28 2.94 8.18
C ILE A 4 5.22 2.45 6.74
N TYR A 5 5.75 1.24 6.53
CA TYR A 5 5.82 0.57 5.23
C TYR A 5 4.78 -0.55 5.20
N LEU A 6 3.87 -0.49 4.22
CA LEU A 6 2.76 -1.43 4.09
C LEU A 6 2.94 -2.29 2.84
N HIS A 7 3.08 -3.58 3.05
CA HIS A 7 3.30 -4.53 1.96
C HIS A 7 2.03 -4.80 1.13
N GLY A 8 2.21 -5.29 -0.07
CA GLY A 8 1.12 -5.69 -0.97
C GLY A 8 0.45 -7.01 -0.56
N LEU A 9 -0.72 -7.27 -1.12
CA LEU A 9 -1.38 -8.57 -0.97
C LEU A 9 -0.53 -9.66 -1.65
N GLY A 10 -0.16 -10.67 -0.90
CA GLY A 10 0.76 -11.71 -1.36
C GLY A 10 2.21 -11.54 -0.92
N GLN A 11 2.51 -10.44 -0.27
CA GLN A 11 3.80 -10.15 0.35
C GLN A 11 3.71 -10.28 1.89
N ASN A 12 4.83 -10.10 2.56
CA ASN A 12 5.00 -10.00 4.00
C ASN A 12 6.01 -8.87 4.32
N PRO A 13 6.30 -8.56 5.59
CA PRO A 13 7.24 -7.49 5.97
C PRO A 13 8.63 -7.63 5.35
N ASP A 14 9.14 -8.85 5.14
CA ASP A 14 10.47 -9.09 4.55
C ASP A 14 10.62 -8.48 3.15
N SER A 15 9.50 -8.24 2.46
CA SER A 15 9.50 -7.61 1.13
C SER A 15 10.05 -6.16 1.15
N TRP A 16 10.08 -5.53 2.32
CA TRP A 16 10.60 -4.18 2.52
C TRP A 16 12.01 -4.13 3.12
N SER A 17 12.55 -5.27 3.61
CA SER A 17 13.83 -5.31 4.34
C SER A 17 14.97 -4.62 3.60
N LYS A 18 15.15 -4.92 2.30
CA LYS A 18 16.22 -4.30 1.50
C LYS A 18 16.10 -2.79 1.36
N VAL A 19 14.88 -2.26 1.33
CA VAL A 19 14.65 -0.82 1.24
C VAL A 19 14.91 -0.18 2.59
N ILE A 20 14.34 -0.75 3.67
CA ILE A 20 14.42 -0.19 5.03
C ILE A 20 15.85 -0.22 5.58
N GLU A 21 16.59 -1.32 5.35
CA GLU A 21 17.99 -1.47 5.83
C GLU A 21 18.94 -0.41 5.28
N GLN A 22 18.63 0.17 4.13
CA GLN A 22 19.45 1.20 3.48
C GLN A 22 19.05 2.63 3.89
N LEU A 23 17.86 2.80 4.53
CA LEU A 23 17.41 4.12 4.97
C LEU A 23 18.11 4.52 6.27
N GLU A 24 18.56 5.77 6.36
CA GLU A 24 19.23 6.33 7.55
C GLU A 24 18.33 6.30 8.79
N ALA A 25 17.00 6.31 8.61
CA ALA A 25 16.00 6.31 9.68
C ALA A 25 15.41 4.91 9.95
N ALA A 26 16.16 3.84 9.74
CA ALA A 26 15.67 2.46 9.92
C ALA A 26 15.08 2.22 11.33
N GLU A 27 15.64 2.85 12.37
CA GLU A 27 15.13 2.77 13.76
C GLU A 27 13.74 3.41 13.96
N HIS A 28 13.37 4.34 13.08
CA HIS A 28 12.04 4.97 13.05
C HIS A 28 11.09 4.30 12.07
N SER A 29 11.53 3.24 11.39
CA SER A 29 10.75 2.51 10.39
C SER A 29 9.99 1.36 11.03
N MET A 30 8.76 1.13 10.55
CA MET A 30 7.90 0.01 10.95
C MET A 30 7.31 -0.62 9.69
N CYS A 31 7.30 -1.95 9.62
CA CYS A 31 6.61 -2.70 8.59
C CYS A 31 5.74 -3.79 9.25
N PRO A 32 4.48 -3.49 9.58
CA PRO A 32 3.59 -4.46 10.22
C PRO A 32 3.24 -5.61 9.25
N ASP A 33 3.12 -6.82 9.79
CA ASP A 33 2.52 -7.92 9.04
C ASP A 33 1.00 -7.74 8.99
N LEU A 34 0.49 -7.44 7.79
CA LEU A 34 -0.94 -7.17 7.59
C LEU A 34 -1.82 -8.39 7.90
N SER A 35 -1.27 -9.60 7.82
CA SER A 35 -2.01 -10.82 8.17
C SER A 35 -2.13 -11.01 9.68
N GLU A 36 -1.12 -10.59 10.44
CA GLU A 36 -1.14 -10.64 11.90
C GLU A 36 -2.11 -9.62 12.50
N LEU A 37 -2.28 -8.44 11.87
CA LEU A 37 -3.23 -7.42 12.32
C LEU A 37 -4.67 -7.93 12.41
N VAL A 38 -5.05 -8.89 11.58
CA VAL A 38 -6.40 -9.49 11.57
C VAL A 38 -6.45 -10.89 12.14
N GLN A 39 -5.37 -11.33 12.84
CA GLN A 39 -5.34 -12.66 13.43
C GLN A 39 -6.49 -12.84 14.44
N GLY A 40 -7.24 -13.93 14.28
CA GLY A 40 -8.41 -14.23 15.14
C GLY A 40 -9.69 -13.47 14.76
N GLN A 41 -9.65 -12.67 13.70
CA GLN A 41 -10.81 -11.97 13.15
C GLN A 41 -11.14 -12.47 11.74
N ASP A 42 -12.32 -12.07 11.26
CA ASP A 42 -12.67 -12.26 9.84
C ASP A 42 -11.75 -11.40 8.95
N THR A 43 -11.06 -12.02 8.00
CA THR A 43 -10.14 -11.34 7.07
C THR A 43 -10.92 -10.57 6.01
N THR A 44 -11.47 -9.43 6.39
CA THR A 44 -12.12 -8.45 5.52
C THR A 44 -11.28 -7.19 5.42
N TYR A 45 -11.48 -6.39 4.37
CA TYR A 45 -10.83 -5.10 4.28
C TYR A 45 -11.18 -4.19 5.46
N GLN A 46 -12.44 -4.19 5.87
CA GLN A 46 -12.93 -3.36 6.98
C GLN A 46 -12.22 -3.70 8.30
N ASN A 47 -12.06 -4.99 8.61
CA ASN A 47 -11.35 -5.41 9.82
C ASN A 47 -9.86 -5.12 9.74
N LEU A 48 -9.24 -5.34 8.56
CA LEU A 48 -7.84 -5.02 8.34
C LEU A 48 -7.59 -3.51 8.49
N TYR A 49 -8.45 -2.70 7.89
CA TYR A 49 -8.35 -1.25 8.00
C TYR A 49 -8.56 -0.78 9.44
N ALA A 50 -9.55 -1.30 10.15
CA ALA A 50 -9.82 -0.95 11.55
C ALA A 50 -8.62 -1.30 12.46
N ALA A 51 -8.00 -2.47 12.26
CA ALA A 51 -6.83 -2.88 13.03
C ALA A 51 -5.59 -2.02 12.69
N PHE A 52 -5.40 -1.69 11.41
CA PHE A 52 -4.34 -0.78 10.97
C PHE A 52 -4.55 0.64 11.52
N SER A 53 -5.77 1.17 11.46
CA SER A 53 -6.10 2.49 12.00
C SER A 53 -5.83 2.55 13.51
N ALA A 54 -6.29 1.55 14.27
CA ALA A 54 -6.03 1.46 15.71
C ALA A 54 -4.53 1.43 16.04
N MET A 55 -3.72 0.69 15.27
CA MET A 55 -2.27 0.69 15.40
C MET A 55 -1.66 2.10 15.16
N CYS A 56 -2.13 2.80 14.13
CA CYS A 56 -1.66 4.16 13.83
C CYS A 56 -2.08 5.17 14.91
N ASP A 57 -3.25 4.99 15.52
CA ASP A 57 -3.78 5.88 16.55
C ASP A 57 -2.97 5.81 17.86
N GLU A 58 -2.32 4.68 18.13
CA GLU A 58 -1.39 4.52 19.26
C GLU A 58 -0.05 5.25 19.07
N ILE A 59 0.27 5.69 17.85
CA ILE A 59 1.50 6.41 17.57
C ILE A 59 1.29 7.90 17.86
N GLU A 60 2.00 8.44 18.84
CA GLU A 60 1.92 9.86 19.22
C GLU A 60 2.61 10.81 18.22
N GLU A 61 3.61 10.29 17.51
CA GLU A 61 4.37 11.05 16.52
C GLU A 61 3.58 11.26 15.22
N ASP A 62 3.97 12.27 14.45
CA ASP A 62 3.59 12.42 13.04
C ASP A 62 4.02 11.19 12.23
N ILE A 63 3.20 10.81 11.26
CA ILE A 63 3.38 9.58 10.48
C ILE A 63 3.66 9.91 9.00
N CYS A 64 4.62 9.20 8.42
CA CYS A 64 4.73 9.03 6.98
C CYS A 64 4.31 7.61 6.59
N LEU A 65 3.41 7.47 5.64
CA LEU A 65 2.95 6.17 5.13
C LEU A 65 3.56 5.89 3.76
N CYS A 66 4.07 4.69 3.58
CA CYS A 66 4.54 4.18 2.29
C CYS A 66 3.88 2.83 2.03
N GLY A 67 2.99 2.75 1.03
CA GLY A 67 2.23 1.54 0.77
C GLY A 67 2.29 1.06 -0.67
N LEU A 68 2.51 -0.26 -0.84
CA LEU A 68 2.43 -0.93 -2.13
C LEU A 68 1.07 -1.60 -2.29
N SER A 69 0.36 -1.34 -3.39
CA SER A 69 -0.88 -2.06 -3.78
C SER A 69 -1.93 -2.05 -2.65
N LEU A 70 -2.23 -3.19 -2.00
CA LEU A 70 -3.09 -3.25 -0.81
C LEU A 70 -2.61 -2.29 0.30
N GLY A 71 -1.31 -2.27 0.56
CA GLY A 71 -0.72 -1.35 1.53
C GLY A 71 -0.96 0.12 1.16
N GLY A 72 -0.91 0.45 -0.14
CA GLY A 72 -1.26 1.77 -0.63
C GLY A 72 -2.74 2.12 -0.45
N VAL A 73 -3.63 1.14 -0.60
CA VAL A 73 -5.08 1.32 -0.35
C VAL A 73 -5.37 1.60 1.13
N LEU A 74 -4.67 0.92 2.05
CA LEU A 74 -4.75 1.21 3.48
C LEU A 74 -4.20 2.61 3.81
N ALA A 75 -3.04 2.94 3.23
CA ALA A 75 -2.38 4.22 3.45
C ALA A 75 -3.23 5.42 2.99
N ILE A 76 -3.81 5.34 1.78
CA ILE A 76 -4.67 6.42 1.27
C ILE A 76 -5.97 6.54 2.08
N ASN A 77 -6.58 5.41 2.49
CA ASN A 77 -7.77 5.44 3.31
C ASN A 77 -7.52 6.14 4.65
N TYR A 78 -6.41 5.80 5.32
CA TYR A 78 -6.03 6.44 6.57
C TYR A 78 -5.71 7.94 6.40
N ALA A 79 -5.00 8.31 5.33
CA ALA A 79 -4.68 9.71 5.04
C ALA A 79 -5.93 10.55 4.74
N ILE A 80 -6.98 9.96 4.16
CA ILE A 80 -8.28 10.60 3.94
C ILE A 80 -9.00 10.88 5.26
N GLU A 81 -8.97 9.93 6.19
CA GLU A 81 -9.71 10.01 7.46
C GLU A 81 -8.95 10.77 8.56
N HIS A 82 -7.60 10.79 8.50
CA HIS A 82 -6.72 11.41 9.49
C HIS A 82 -5.67 12.35 8.83
N PRO A 83 -6.10 13.35 8.05
CA PRO A 83 -5.17 14.20 7.28
C PRO A 83 -4.18 14.98 8.15
N GLU A 84 -4.57 15.30 9.40
CA GLU A 84 -3.73 16.03 10.36
C GLU A 84 -2.53 15.21 10.87
N LYS A 85 -2.64 13.88 10.84
CA LYS A 85 -1.64 12.95 11.38
C LYS A 85 -0.56 12.55 10.36
N ILE A 86 -0.87 12.72 9.07
CA ILE A 86 0.02 12.30 7.98
C ILE A 86 0.82 13.47 7.44
N LYS A 87 2.15 13.36 7.51
CA LYS A 87 3.10 14.36 6.99
C LYS A 87 3.59 14.06 5.58
N GLY A 88 3.59 12.80 5.19
CA GLY A 88 3.99 12.39 3.86
C GLY A 88 3.33 11.06 3.48
N LEU A 89 2.96 10.92 2.22
CA LEU A 89 2.28 9.74 1.69
C LEU A 89 2.97 9.23 0.44
N VAL A 90 3.34 7.96 0.41
CA VAL A 90 3.89 7.29 -0.77
C VAL A 90 2.97 6.17 -1.21
N LEU A 91 2.44 6.27 -2.41
CA LEU A 91 1.47 5.35 -3.00
C LEU A 91 2.08 4.63 -4.19
N ILE A 92 2.40 3.34 -4.02
CA ILE A 92 3.06 2.54 -5.05
C ILE A 92 2.05 1.57 -5.67
N ALA A 93 1.83 1.68 -6.98
CA ALA A 93 0.91 0.81 -7.73
C ALA A 93 -0.49 0.72 -7.08
N THR A 94 -0.98 1.84 -6.55
CA THR A 94 -2.19 1.93 -5.73
C THR A 94 -3.43 2.20 -6.57
N GLN A 95 -4.51 1.50 -6.27
CA GLN A 95 -5.84 1.77 -6.81
C GLN A 95 -6.63 2.63 -5.82
N TYR A 96 -7.14 3.79 -6.25
CA TYR A 96 -8.05 4.62 -5.46
C TYR A 96 -9.53 4.25 -5.66
N LYS A 97 -9.79 3.50 -6.73
CA LYS A 97 -11.09 2.93 -7.09
C LYS A 97 -10.89 1.52 -7.60
N MET A 98 -11.55 0.56 -6.95
CA MET A 98 -11.31 -0.85 -7.29
C MET A 98 -11.85 -1.23 -8.66
N PRO A 99 -11.01 -1.80 -9.55
CA PRO A 99 -11.42 -2.26 -10.87
C PRO A 99 -12.23 -3.57 -10.75
N LYS A 100 -13.52 -3.47 -10.40
CA LYS A 100 -14.40 -4.61 -10.07
C LYS A 100 -14.34 -5.76 -11.09
N LYS A 101 -14.28 -5.45 -12.39
CA LYS A 101 -14.21 -6.49 -13.45
C LYS A 101 -12.89 -7.26 -13.38
N LEU A 102 -11.75 -6.56 -13.20
CA LEU A 102 -10.42 -7.15 -13.10
C LEU A 102 -10.33 -8.03 -11.84
N LEU A 103 -10.77 -7.52 -10.70
CA LEU A 103 -10.76 -8.26 -9.43
C LEU A 103 -11.63 -9.52 -9.49
N ARG A 104 -12.79 -9.49 -10.15
CA ARG A 104 -13.64 -10.69 -10.36
C ARG A 104 -12.90 -11.77 -11.15
N VAL A 105 -12.23 -11.38 -12.24
CA VAL A 105 -11.43 -12.32 -13.05
C VAL A 105 -10.27 -12.87 -12.23
N GLN A 106 -9.55 -12.01 -11.52
CA GLN A 106 -8.44 -12.39 -10.66
C GLN A 106 -8.88 -13.36 -9.55
N ASN A 107 -10.00 -13.08 -8.88
CA ASN A 107 -10.56 -13.97 -7.85
C ASN A 107 -10.99 -15.32 -8.42
N ALA A 108 -11.52 -15.35 -9.64
CA ALA A 108 -11.84 -16.61 -10.32
C ALA A 108 -10.57 -17.44 -10.56
N ILE A 109 -9.46 -16.80 -11.00
CA ILE A 109 -8.17 -17.47 -11.20
C ILE A 109 -7.65 -17.99 -9.85
N PHE A 110 -7.60 -17.15 -8.81
CA PHE A 110 -7.10 -17.53 -7.47
C PHE A 110 -7.87 -18.70 -6.86
N ARG A 111 -9.18 -18.81 -7.15
CA ARG A 111 -10.02 -19.93 -6.70
C ARG A 111 -9.50 -21.30 -7.19
N PHE A 112 -8.88 -21.33 -8.37
CA PHE A 112 -8.31 -22.55 -8.94
C PHE A 112 -6.83 -22.79 -8.61
N MET A 113 -6.12 -21.81 -8.05
CA MET A 113 -4.73 -21.95 -7.68
C MET A 113 -4.56 -22.87 -6.46
N PRO A 114 -3.47 -23.65 -6.39
CA PRO A 114 -3.17 -24.52 -5.24
C PRO A 114 -3.00 -23.71 -3.94
N LYS A 115 -3.42 -24.29 -2.80
CA LYS A 115 -3.26 -23.65 -1.47
C LYS A 115 -1.79 -23.34 -1.14
N SER A 116 -0.85 -24.16 -1.62
CA SER A 116 0.59 -23.96 -1.39
C SER A 116 1.13 -22.62 -1.90
N MET A 117 0.51 -22.03 -2.92
CA MET A 117 0.92 -20.72 -3.45
C MET A 117 0.58 -19.56 -2.50
N PHE A 118 -0.27 -19.79 -1.53
CA PHE A 118 -0.67 -18.76 -0.55
C PHE A 118 0.07 -18.91 0.79
N GLN A 119 0.90 -19.95 0.97
CA GLN A 119 1.58 -20.21 2.26
C GLN A 119 2.61 -19.15 2.66
N GLN A 120 3.17 -18.44 1.68
CA GLN A 120 4.19 -17.42 1.92
C GLN A 120 3.59 -16.01 2.06
N THR A 121 2.28 -15.86 1.91
CA THR A 121 1.61 -14.54 1.88
C THR A 121 1.08 -14.10 3.23
N GLY A 122 1.30 -14.88 4.30
CA GLY A 122 0.68 -14.68 5.60
C GLY A 122 -0.83 -14.98 5.63
N PHE A 123 -1.54 -14.77 4.52
CA PHE A 123 -2.96 -15.05 4.38
C PHE A 123 -3.20 -16.46 3.82
N GLY A 124 -4.09 -17.24 4.46
CA GLY A 124 -4.61 -18.45 3.86
C GLY A 124 -5.41 -18.16 2.59
N LYS A 125 -5.52 -19.15 1.67
CA LYS A 125 -6.26 -18.97 0.41
C LYS A 125 -7.69 -18.45 0.61
N SER A 126 -8.39 -18.92 1.65
CA SER A 126 -9.75 -18.47 1.97
C SER A 126 -9.78 -17.00 2.34
N ASP A 127 -8.84 -16.59 3.19
CA ASP A 127 -8.73 -15.24 3.72
C ASP A 127 -8.31 -14.26 2.62
N PHE A 128 -7.37 -14.66 1.77
CA PHE A 128 -6.95 -13.92 0.59
C PHE A 128 -8.14 -13.62 -0.34
N LEU A 129 -8.96 -14.63 -0.66
CA LEU A 129 -10.15 -14.45 -1.48
C LEU A 129 -11.21 -13.57 -0.81
N LYS A 130 -11.38 -13.70 0.51
CA LYS A 130 -12.33 -12.89 1.28
C LYS A 130 -11.90 -11.42 1.29
N LEU A 131 -10.62 -11.16 1.52
CA LEU A 131 -10.05 -9.81 1.48
C LEU A 131 -10.26 -9.17 0.10
N CYS A 132 -9.88 -9.86 -0.99
CA CYS A 132 -10.12 -9.39 -2.35
C CYS A 132 -11.60 -9.08 -2.63
N ASN A 133 -12.52 -9.92 -2.13
CA ASN A 133 -13.96 -9.71 -2.33
C ASN A 133 -14.47 -8.47 -1.60
N THR A 134 -14.02 -8.25 -0.36
CA THR A 134 -14.46 -7.09 0.44
C THR A 134 -13.85 -5.77 -0.02
N MET A 135 -12.71 -5.81 -0.70
CA MET A 135 -12.10 -4.63 -1.35
C MET A 135 -12.86 -4.15 -2.59
N MET A 136 -13.62 -5.02 -3.27
CA MET A 136 -14.24 -4.67 -4.57
C MET A 136 -15.17 -3.46 -4.55
N GLU A 137 -15.69 -3.09 -3.38
CA GLU A 137 -16.62 -1.96 -3.24
C GLU A 137 -15.91 -0.64 -2.87
N LEU A 138 -14.58 -0.65 -2.70
CA LEU A 138 -13.83 0.55 -2.35
C LEU A 138 -13.76 1.53 -3.53
N ASP A 139 -14.12 2.76 -3.24
CA ASP A 139 -14.05 3.90 -4.15
C ASP A 139 -13.79 5.17 -3.34
N PHE A 140 -12.60 5.75 -3.47
CA PHE A 140 -12.19 6.96 -2.76
C PHE A 140 -12.31 8.22 -3.63
N SER A 141 -12.93 8.13 -4.82
CA SER A 141 -12.99 9.23 -5.78
C SER A 141 -13.52 10.54 -5.20
N ASP A 142 -14.52 10.44 -4.30
CA ASP A 142 -15.18 11.62 -3.72
C ASP A 142 -14.47 12.16 -2.46
N SER A 143 -13.54 11.39 -1.87
CA SER A 143 -12.88 11.75 -0.61
C SER A 143 -11.37 12.01 -0.74
N ILE A 144 -10.79 11.72 -1.90
CA ILE A 144 -9.34 11.83 -2.12
C ILE A 144 -8.81 13.28 -1.91
N TYR A 145 -9.66 14.27 -2.09
CA TYR A 145 -9.34 15.69 -1.87
C TYR A 145 -9.08 16.05 -0.40
N ASN A 146 -9.40 15.14 0.52
CA ASN A 146 -9.07 15.29 1.94
C ASN A 146 -7.58 15.04 2.22
N VAL A 147 -6.87 14.36 1.33
CA VAL A 147 -5.42 14.16 1.46
C VAL A 147 -4.73 15.51 1.23
N SER A 148 -4.15 16.07 2.29
CA SER A 148 -3.54 17.40 2.28
C SER A 148 -2.01 17.39 2.40
N CYS A 149 -1.42 16.23 2.70
CA CYS A 149 0.03 16.07 2.82
C CYS A 149 0.72 15.93 1.46
N PRO A 150 2.01 16.28 1.35
CA PRO A 150 2.84 15.94 0.19
C PRO A 150 2.73 14.45 -0.13
N THR A 151 2.48 14.13 -1.39
CA THR A 151 2.27 12.74 -1.83
C THR A 151 3.16 12.38 -2.99
N LEU A 152 3.80 11.22 -2.93
CA LEU A 152 4.54 10.63 -4.03
C LEU A 152 3.78 9.42 -4.57
N VAL A 153 3.38 9.48 -5.84
CA VAL A 153 2.73 8.36 -6.52
C VAL A 153 3.74 7.68 -7.43
N ILE A 154 3.91 6.37 -7.28
CA ILE A 154 4.88 5.58 -8.04
C ILE A 154 4.19 4.43 -8.76
N TYR A 155 4.58 4.18 -10.01
CA TYR A 155 4.24 2.92 -10.69
C TYR A 155 5.39 2.40 -11.54
N GLY A 156 5.44 1.08 -11.72
CA GLY A 156 6.39 0.44 -12.64
C GLY A 156 5.89 0.53 -14.09
N GLU A 157 6.79 0.82 -15.02
CA GLU A 157 6.46 0.95 -16.46
C GLU A 157 5.73 -0.28 -17.01
N LYS A 158 6.09 -1.49 -16.51
CA LYS A 158 5.49 -2.76 -16.92
C LYS A 158 4.18 -3.09 -16.20
N ASP A 159 3.82 -2.36 -15.14
CA ASP A 159 2.56 -2.53 -14.41
C ASP A 159 1.39 -1.89 -15.16
N ARG A 160 0.91 -2.55 -16.19
CA ARG A 160 -0.18 -2.05 -17.03
C ARG A 160 -1.51 -1.96 -16.28
N ALA A 161 -1.69 -2.74 -15.23
CA ALA A 161 -2.95 -2.80 -14.47
C ALA A 161 -3.15 -1.55 -13.61
N ASN A 162 -2.07 -0.99 -13.06
CA ASN A 162 -2.14 0.13 -12.13
C ASN A 162 -1.71 1.46 -12.73
N LYS A 163 -1.09 1.47 -13.92
CA LYS A 163 -0.58 2.67 -14.59
C LYS A 163 -1.63 3.80 -14.65
N ASN A 164 -2.82 3.51 -15.20
CA ASN A 164 -3.83 4.55 -15.39
C ASN A 164 -4.33 5.09 -14.05
N ALA A 165 -4.58 4.19 -13.09
CA ALA A 165 -5.00 4.59 -11.75
C ALA A 165 -3.94 5.46 -11.06
N SER A 166 -2.65 5.15 -11.19
CA SER A 166 -1.57 5.97 -10.63
C SER A 166 -1.50 7.36 -11.25
N ILE A 167 -1.67 7.48 -12.57
CA ILE A 167 -1.69 8.77 -13.27
C ILE A 167 -2.92 9.61 -12.84
N GLU A 168 -4.10 8.99 -12.80
CA GLU A 168 -5.34 9.64 -12.36
C GLU A 168 -5.22 10.09 -10.92
N LEU A 169 -4.71 9.23 -10.03
CA LEU A 169 -4.50 9.51 -8.62
C LEU A 169 -3.59 10.73 -8.40
N ALA A 170 -2.45 10.78 -9.10
CA ALA A 170 -1.54 11.93 -9.01
C ALA A 170 -2.17 13.24 -9.51
N ASN A 171 -3.07 13.18 -10.49
CA ASN A 171 -3.78 14.35 -10.99
C ASN A 171 -4.92 14.82 -10.07
N MET A 172 -5.47 13.95 -9.22
CA MET A 172 -6.55 14.25 -8.29
C MET A 172 -6.05 14.83 -6.96
N LEU A 173 -4.87 14.42 -6.52
CA LEU A 173 -4.23 14.87 -5.29
C LEU A 173 -3.73 16.32 -5.43
N ILE A 174 -3.85 17.10 -4.36
CA ILE A 174 -3.53 18.55 -4.37
C ILE A 174 -2.02 18.78 -4.47
N ASP A 175 -1.23 18.01 -3.74
CA ASP A 175 0.23 18.11 -3.68
C ASP A 175 0.85 16.74 -3.97
N ALA A 176 0.97 16.39 -5.24
CA ALA A 176 1.47 15.08 -5.66
C ALA A 176 2.55 15.15 -6.74
N GLU A 177 3.61 14.38 -6.53
CA GLU A 177 4.61 14.07 -7.54
C GLU A 177 4.32 12.68 -8.13
N LEU A 178 4.45 12.52 -9.46
CA LEU A 178 4.33 11.22 -10.14
C LEU A 178 5.69 10.73 -10.61
N GLN A 179 6.06 9.51 -10.24
CA GLN A 179 7.30 8.90 -10.68
C GLN A 179 7.10 7.55 -11.36
N VAL A 180 7.77 7.34 -12.48
CA VAL A 180 7.75 6.08 -13.25
C VAL A 180 9.05 5.31 -13.07
N PHE A 181 8.96 4.05 -12.70
CA PHE A 181 10.09 3.15 -12.61
C PHE A 181 10.25 2.35 -13.90
N ASN A 182 11.15 2.81 -14.79
CA ASN A 182 11.37 2.22 -16.09
C ASN A 182 11.89 0.79 -15.98
N GLY A 183 11.32 -0.11 -16.78
CA GLY A 183 11.72 -1.52 -16.83
C GLY A 183 11.24 -2.37 -15.64
N VAL A 184 10.50 -1.79 -14.67
CA VAL A 184 10.03 -2.42 -13.42
C VAL A 184 8.56 -2.79 -13.54
N GLY A 185 8.15 -3.87 -12.87
CA GLY A 185 6.77 -4.36 -12.79
C GLY A 185 6.01 -3.80 -11.59
N HIS A 186 5.18 -4.66 -11.00
CA HIS A 186 4.27 -4.30 -9.90
C HIS A 186 4.99 -4.21 -8.54
N GLU A 187 5.91 -5.14 -8.27
CA GLU A 187 6.55 -5.30 -6.97
C GLU A 187 7.84 -4.46 -6.87
N ILE A 188 7.69 -3.13 -6.96
CA ILE A 188 8.80 -2.18 -7.04
C ILE A 188 9.76 -2.31 -5.84
N ASN A 189 9.25 -2.61 -4.65
CA ASN A 189 10.03 -2.83 -3.43
C ASN A 189 10.97 -4.04 -3.53
N ILE A 190 10.66 -5.02 -4.38
CA ILE A 190 11.47 -6.20 -4.63
C ILE A 190 12.31 -6.06 -5.90
N GLU A 191 11.69 -5.53 -6.98
CA GLU A 191 12.32 -5.47 -8.30
C GLU A 191 13.37 -4.36 -8.42
N ALA A 192 13.23 -3.26 -7.64
CA ALA A 192 14.12 -2.10 -7.70
C ALA A 192 14.32 -1.45 -6.32
N PRO A 193 14.76 -2.21 -5.29
CA PRO A 193 14.86 -1.71 -3.92
C PRO A 193 15.82 -0.52 -3.77
N ASP A 194 16.99 -0.54 -4.42
CA ASP A 194 17.98 0.53 -4.32
C ASP A 194 17.46 1.85 -4.89
N LYS A 195 16.81 1.79 -6.05
CA LYS A 195 16.19 2.97 -6.67
C LYS A 195 15.01 3.47 -5.84
N LEU A 196 14.26 2.56 -5.24
CA LEU A 196 13.14 2.94 -4.37
C LEU A 196 13.65 3.62 -3.10
N GLU A 197 14.69 3.08 -2.47
CA GLU A 197 15.33 3.70 -1.31
C GLU A 197 15.78 5.13 -1.61
N GLU A 198 16.55 5.34 -2.69
CA GLU A 198 17.01 6.67 -3.10
C GLU A 198 15.84 7.64 -3.29
N THR A 199 14.78 7.17 -3.93
CA THR A 199 13.55 7.94 -4.15
C THR A 199 12.87 8.32 -2.84
N LEU A 200 12.72 7.37 -1.91
CA LEU A 200 12.09 7.59 -0.61
C LEU A 200 12.92 8.53 0.27
N ARG A 201 14.24 8.38 0.27
CA ARG A 201 15.15 9.25 1.01
C ARG A 201 15.03 10.71 0.55
N VAL A 202 14.95 10.94 -0.77
CA VAL A 202 14.75 12.30 -1.32
C VAL A 202 13.37 12.84 -0.94
N PHE A 203 12.33 12.02 -0.99
CA PHE A 203 10.98 12.45 -0.64
C PHE A 203 10.85 12.75 0.85
N PHE A 204 11.26 11.82 1.74
CA PHE A 204 11.16 12.02 3.18
C PHE A 204 12.08 13.13 3.71
N GLY A 205 13.13 13.49 2.99
CA GLY A 205 13.96 14.64 3.31
C GLY A 205 13.31 16.01 3.04
N LYS A 206 12.14 16.03 2.37
CA LYS A 206 11.36 17.26 2.08
C LYS A 206 10.16 17.47 3.02
N VAL A 207 9.74 16.44 3.77
CA VAL A 207 8.54 16.42 4.60
C VAL A 207 8.80 16.35 6.09
#